data_bfbb50ba9e0f2d6eb8f1aaacf814005e
#
_entry.id   bfbb50ba9e0f2d6eb8f1aaacf814005e
#
_cell.length_a   1.000
_cell.length_b   1.000
_cell.length_c   1.000
_cell.angle_alpha   90.00
_cell.angle_beta   90.00
_cell.angle_gamma   90.00
#
_symmetry.space_group_name_H-M   'P 1'
#
loop_
_entity.id
_entity.type
_entity.pdbx_description
1 polymer ?
#
loop_
_entity_poly.entity_id
_entity_poly.type
_entity_poly.pdbx_seq_one_letter_code
_entity_poly.pdbx_strand_id
1 'polypeptide(L)'
;MAPVTPPVKPAPVFDTIYFDGNKTHINPIGAKSLDRNGLILKENPHLKVVIEGHTDSMGSDVVNQKISEKRAQNVKKYLQDKFNISDDRMMVKGYGRTRPIADNNTKEGRAKNRRVEFRIVP
;
A
#
# COMPACT_ATOMS: atom_id res chain seq x y z
N MET A 1 24.14 -35.61 14.01
CA MET A 1 22.84 -34.94 14.21
C MET A 1 22.80 -33.67 13.39
N ALA A 2 21.82 -33.57 12.52
CA ALA A 2 21.69 -32.34 11.69
C ALA A 2 21.35 -31.15 12.59
N PRO A 3 21.92 -29.95 12.31
CA PRO A 3 21.57 -28.78 13.08
C PRO A 3 20.08 -28.46 12.91
N VAL A 4 19.42 -28.17 14.03
CA VAL A 4 18.04 -27.78 14.03
C VAL A 4 18.01 -26.30 13.65
N THR A 5 17.50 -26.01 12.45
CA THR A 5 17.26 -24.63 12.06
C THR A 5 15.98 -24.13 12.78
N PRO A 6 16.02 -22.96 13.42
CA PRO A 6 14.79 -22.41 13.99
C PRO A 6 13.74 -22.23 12.91
N PRO A 7 12.45 -22.40 13.22
CA PRO A 7 11.41 -22.16 12.23
C PRO A 7 11.51 -20.74 11.70
N VAL A 8 11.48 -20.59 10.36
CA VAL A 8 11.48 -19.28 9.73
C VAL A 8 10.14 -18.64 10.02
N LYS A 9 10.17 -17.48 10.68
CA LYS A 9 8.96 -16.70 10.92
C LYS A 9 8.40 -16.27 9.56
N PRO A 10 7.13 -16.58 9.25
CA PRO A 10 6.55 -16.15 7.97
C PRO A 10 6.57 -14.64 7.86
N ALA A 11 6.72 -14.15 6.63
CA ALA A 11 6.65 -12.72 6.35
C ALA A 11 5.28 -12.19 6.77
N PRO A 12 5.20 -11.00 7.39
CA PRO A 12 3.92 -10.43 7.77
C PRO A 12 3.09 -10.10 6.53
N VAL A 13 1.77 -10.15 6.68
CA VAL A 13 0.82 -9.79 5.63
C VAL A 13 0.29 -8.40 5.94
N PHE A 14 0.54 -7.45 5.03
CA PHE A 14 0.02 -6.10 5.13
C PHE A 14 -1.39 -6.01 4.56
N ASP A 15 -2.20 -5.14 5.13
CA ASP A 15 -3.51 -4.83 4.59
C ASP A 15 -3.36 -3.95 3.34
N THR A 16 -4.25 -4.17 2.37
CA THR A 16 -4.43 -3.27 1.25
C THR A 16 -5.29 -2.09 1.67
N ILE A 17 -4.94 -0.89 1.23
CA ILE A 17 -5.68 0.34 1.54
C ILE A 17 -6.49 0.73 0.32
N TYR A 18 -7.81 0.89 0.49
CA TYR A 18 -8.73 1.25 -0.59
C TYR A 18 -9.10 2.72 -0.54
N PHE A 19 -9.36 3.29 -1.71
CA PHE A 19 -9.66 4.72 -1.88
C PHE A 19 -10.97 4.92 -2.63
N ASP A 20 -11.68 5.96 -2.26
CA ASP A 20 -12.87 6.41 -2.97
C ASP A 20 -12.49 6.98 -4.35
N GLY A 21 -13.45 7.02 -5.27
CA GLY A 21 -13.21 7.47 -6.64
C GLY A 21 -12.54 8.84 -6.69
N ASN A 22 -11.45 8.96 -7.45
CA ASN A 22 -10.63 10.17 -7.61
C ASN A 22 -10.09 10.78 -6.32
N LYS A 23 -10.28 10.14 -5.17
CA LYS A 23 -9.79 10.65 -3.89
C LYS A 23 -8.39 10.12 -3.60
N THR A 24 -7.60 10.93 -2.92
CA THR A 24 -6.24 10.58 -2.51
C THR A 24 -6.07 10.60 -0.98
N HIS A 25 -7.08 11.10 -0.25
CA HIS A 25 -7.03 11.10 1.21
C HIS A 25 -7.40 9.74 1.78
N ILE A 26 -6.89 9.48 2.97
CA ILE A 26 -7.13 8.24 3.69
C ILE A 26 -8.46 8.37 4.43
N ASN A 27 -9.42 7.50 4.09
CA ASN A 27 -10.71 7.46 4.78
C ASN A 27 -10.60 6.67 6.11
N PRO A 28 -11.63 6.70 6.98
CA PRO A 28 -11.55 6.02 8.29
C PRO A 28 -11.29 4.52 8.22
N ILE A 29 -11.80 3.82 7.21
CA ILE A 29 -11.54 2.39 7.01
C ILE A 29 -10.07 2.16 6.63
N GLY A 30 -9.56 2.97 5.72
CA GLY A 30 -8.15 2.93 5.33
C GLY A 30 -7.22 3.24 6.50
N ALA A 31 -7.60 4.18 7.36
CA ALA A 31 -6.84 4.51 8.56
C ALA A 31 -6.70 3.31 9.51
N LYS A 32 -7.76 2.54 9.70
CA LYS A 32 -7.70 1.31 10.53
C LYS A 32 -6.73 0.28 9.94
N SER A 33 -6.78 0.08 8.63
CA SER A 33 -5.86 -0.83 7.94
C SER A 33 -4.42 -0.34 8.04
N LEU A 34 -4.19 0.96 7.90
CA LEU A 34 -2.86 1.56 8.06
C LEU A 34 -2.34 1.46 9.49
N ASP A 35 -3.22 1.55 10.49
CA ASP A 35 -2.80 1.37 11.88
C ASP A 35 -2.26 -0.05 12.10
N ARG A 36 -2.89 -1.06 11.50
CA ARG A 36 -2.36 -2.43 11.54
C ARG A 36 -1.01 -2.53 10.83
N ASN A 37 -0.89 -1.94 9.65
CA ASN A 37 0.36 -1.93 8.88
C ASN A 37 1.48 -1.20 9.63
N GLY A 38 1.15 -0.09 10.28
CA GLY A 38 2.10 0.66 11.10
C GLY A 38 2.65 -0.16 12.26
N LEU A 39 1.79 -0.91 12.94
CA LEU A 39 2.22 -1.81 14.01
C LEU A 39 3.13 -2.93 13.48
N ILE A 40 2.83 -3.49 12.32
CA ILE A 40 3.69 -4.50 11.68
C ILE A 40 5.08 -3.93 11.43
N LEU A 41 5.17 -2.72 10.89
CA LEU A 41 6.46 -2.08 10.63
C LEU A 41 7.21 -1.76 11.92
N LYS A 42 6.53 -1.39 12.98
CA LYS A 42 7.12 -1.17 14.30
C LYS A 42 7.69 -2.46 14.89
N GLU A 43 6.95 -3.56 14.76
CA GLU A 43 7.35 -4.86 15.30
C GLU A 43 8.45 -5.54 14.48
N ASN A 44 8.68 -5.08 13.26
CA ASN A 44 9.67 -5.64 12.33
C ASN A 44 10.61 -4.52 11.83
N PRO A 45 11.50 -4.00 12.70
CA PRO A 45 12.27 -2.79 12.38
C PRO A 45 13.24 -2.94 11.20
N HIS A 46 13.54 -4.15 10.76
CA HIS A 46 14.41 -4.39 9.61
C HIS A 46 13.66 -4.42 8.28
N LEU A 47 12.32 -4.48 8.30
CA LEU A 47 11.54 -4.53 7.07
C LEU A 47 11.57 -3.19 6.34
N LYS A 48 11.76 -3.29 5.03
CA LYS A 48 11.57 -2.19 4.08
C LYS A 48 10.45 -2.57 3.13
N VAL A 49 9.65 -1.60 2.74
CA VAL A 49 8.51 -1.83 1.86
C VAL A 49 8.50 -0.83 0.70
N VAL A 50 7.91 -1.25 -0.41
CA VAL A 50 7.48 -0.35 -1.47
C VAL A 50 5.97 -0.16 -1.31
N ILE A 51 5.55 1.08 -1.22
CA ILE A 51 4.15 1.48 -1.13
C ILE A 51 3.68 1.79 -2.54
N GLU A 52 2.82 0.94 -3.07
CA GLU A 52 2.44 0.92 -4.49
C GLU A 52 1.01 1.41 -4.66
N GLY A 53 0.85 2.56 -5.32
CA GLY A 53 -0.45 3.16 -5.58
C GLY A 53 -1.01 2.77 -6.93
N HIS A 54 -2.34 2.63 -6.99
CA HIS A 54 -3.07 2.21 -8.17
C HIS A 54 -4.38 2.97 -8.32
N THR A 55 -4.88 3.01 -9.56
CA THR A 55 -6.19 3.58 -9.86
C THR A 55 -7.03 2.59 -10.66
N ASP A 56 -8.33 2.90 -10.79
CA ASP A 56 -9.16 2.29 -11.82
C ASP A 56 -8.82 2.91 -13.19
N SER A 57 -9.54 2.51 -14.24
CA SER A 57 -9.26 2.94 -15.61
C SER A 57 -9.98 4.23 -16.01
N MET A 58 -10.70 4.88 -15.12
CA MET A 58 -11.42 6.12 -15.41
C MET A 58 -10.47 7.29 -15.50
N GLY A 59 -10.65 8.13 -16.52
CA GLY A 59 -9.83 9.32 -16.72
C GLY A 59 -8.58 9.07 -17.55
N SER A 60 -7.71 10.09 -17.64
CA SER A 60 -6.50 10.02 -18.46
C SER A 60 -5.36 9.29 -17.74
N ASP A 61 -4.41 8.78 -18.51
CA ASP A 61 -3.22 8.14 -17.98
C ASP A 61 -2.39 9.09 -17.11
N VAL A 62 -2.24 10.33 -17.54
CA VAL A 62 -1.46 11.35 -16.81
C VAL A 62 -2.08 11.63 -15.44
N VAL A 63 -3.41 11.81 -15.40
CA VAL A 63 -4.12 12.06 -14.13
C VAL A 63 -4.05 10.85 -13.22
N ASN A 64 -4.27 9.66 -13.76
CA ASN A 64 -4.23 8.42 -12.98
C ASN A 64 -2.82 8.15 -12.40
N GLN A 65 -1.77 8.46 -13.16
CA GLN A 65 -0.41 8.34 -12.65
C GLN A 65 -0.21 9.24 -11.44
N LYS A 66 -0.64 10.50 -11.51
CA LYS A 66 -0.53 11.45 -10.39
C LYS A 66 -1.35 11.03 -9.19
N ILE A 67 -2.57 10.54 -9.41
CA ILE A 67 -3.44 10.06 -8.32
C ILE A 67 -2.80 8.87 -7.61
N SER A 68 -2.26 7.92 -8.36
CA SER A 68 -1.62 6.73 -7.79
C SER A 68 -0.40 7.08 -6.95
N GLU A 69 0.43 7.99 -7.43
CA GLU A 69 1.58 8.50 -6.68
C GLU A 69 1.15 9.22 -5.41
N LYS A 70 0.12 10.07 -5.50
CA LYS A 70 -0.38 10.83 -4.36
C LYS A 70 -0.99 9.92 -3.29
N ARG A 71 -1.72 8.89 -3.70
CA ARG A 71 -2.25 7.88 -2.78
C ARG A 71 -1.12 7.20 -1.99
N ALA A 72 -0.09 6.77 -2.68
CA ALA A 72 1.06 6.12 -2.05
C ALA A 72 1.83 7.09 -1.13
N GLN A 73 2.03 8.33 -1.55
CA GLN A 73 2.68 9.36 -0.73
C GLN A 73 1.89 9.66 0.55
N ASN A 74 0.56 9.75 0.46
CA ASN A 74 -0.29 10.00 1.62
C ASN A 74 -0.24 8.83 2.62
N VAL A 75 -0.16 7.61 2.13
CA VAL A 75 0.02 6.42 2.97
C VAL A 75 1.37 6.48 3.71
N LYS A 76 2.45 6.78 3.00
CA LYS A 76 3.77 6.94 3.60
C LYS A 76 3.76 8.04 4.67
N LYS A 77 3.18 9.19 4.35
CA LYS A 77 3.09 10.33 5.28
C LYS A 77 2.35 9.94 6.55
N TYR A 78 1.24 9.22 6.42
CA TYR A 78 0.48 8.73 7.57
C TYR A 78 1.35 7.88 8.51
N LEU A 79 2.12 6.96 7.93
CA LEU A 79 3.00 6.09 8.71
C LEU A 79 4.17 6.84 9.35
N GLN A 80 4.71 7.83 8.66
CA GLN A 80 5.74 8.70 9.22
C GLN A 80 5.21 9.51 10.40
N ASP A 81 4.06 10.14 10.23
CA ASP A 81 3.50 11.07 11.22
C ASP A 81 2.97 10.33 12.46
N LYS A 82 2.30 9.20 12.27
CA LYS A 82 1.66 8.49 13.37
C LYS A 82 2.54 7.44 14.03
N PHE A 83 3.39 6.77 13.27
CA PHE A 83 4.19 5.64 13.77
C PHE A 83 5.69 5.89 13.76
N ASN A 84 6.13 7.07 13.35
CA ASN A 84 7.56 7.41 13.24
C ASN A 84 8.38 6.40 12.41
N ILE A 85 7.76 5.82 11.38
CA ILE A 85 8.49 4.95 10.47
C ILE A 85 9.43 5.82 9.63
N SER A 86 10.71 5.47 9.60
CA SER A 86 11.71 6.27 8.91
C SER A 86 11.55 6.24 7.39
N ASP A 87 11.91 7.33 6.76
CA ASP A 87 11.78 7.54 5.32
C ASP A 87 12.45 6.44 4.50
N ASP A 88 13.64 6.01 4.91
CA ASP A 88 14.44 5.01 4.20
C ASP A 88 13.85 3.59 4.23
N ARG A 89 12.82 3.36 5.04
CA ARG A 89 12.13 2.06 5.10
C ARG A 89 10.94 1.98 4.15
N MET A 90 10.56 3.08 3.52
CA MET A 90 9.34 3.17 2.71
C MET A 90 9.65 3.86 1.39
N MET A 91 9.63 3.11 0.31
CA MET A 91 9.68 3.66 -1.04
C MET A 91 8.27 3.81 -1.58
N VAL A 92 8.04 4.82 -2.41
CA VAL A 92 6.73 5.10 -3.01
C VAL A 92 6.80 4.89 -4.51
N LYS A 93 5.79 4.20 -5.06
CA LYS A 93 5.65 4.04 -6.50
C LYS A 93 4.18 4.10 -6.91
N GLY A 94 3.90 4.87 -7.96
CA GLY A 94 2.59 4.93 -8.59
C GLY A 94 2.58 4.18 -9.91
N TYR A 95 1.58 3.34 -10.11
CA TYR A 95 1.40 2.56 -11.34
C TYR A 95 0.21 3.03 -12.19
N GLY A 96 -0.49 4.08 -11.75
CA GLY A 96 -1.69 4.53 -12.44
C GLY A 96 -2.69 3.38 -12.59
N ARG A 97 -3.25 3.24 -13.79
CA ARG A 97 -4.21 2.17 -14.13
C ARG A 97 -3.59 0.90 -14.69
N THR A 98 -2.25 0.80 -14.72
CA THR A 98 -1.54 -0.25 -15.48
C THR A 98 -1.57 -1.62 -14.83
N ARG A 99 -1.97 -1.75 -13.56
CA ARG A 99 -1.96 -3.02 -12.82
C ARG A 99 -3.32 -3.33 -12.18
N PRO A 100 -4.36 -3.55 -12.98
CA PRO A 100 -5.67 -3.89 -12.43
C PRO A 100 -5.66 -5.28 -11.79
N ILE A 101 -6.44 -5.43 -10.71
CA ILE A 101 -6.68 -6.73 -10.06
C ILE A 101 -8.13 -7.18 -10.21
N ALA A 102 -8.98 -6.33 -10.80
CA ALA A 102 -10.40 -6.59 -10.97
C ALA A 102 -10.89 -5.93 -12.25
N ASP A 103 -12.12 -6.26 -12.63
CA ASP A 103 -12.75 -5.75 -13.84
C ASP A 103 -13.10 -4.26 -13.73
N ASN A 104 -12.49 -3.45 -14.59
CA ASN A 104 -12.77 -2.01 -14.64
C ASN A 104 -14.14 -1.67 -15.25
N ASN A 105 -14.82 -2.64 -15.85
CA ASN A 105 -16.16 -2.43 -16.42
C ASN A 105 -17.26 -2.48 -15.37
N THR A 106 -16.97 -2.97 -14.16
CA THR A 106 -17.92 -3.00 -13.06
C THR A 106 -17.55 -1.99 -11.99
N LYS A 107 -18.56 -1.48 -11.30
CA LYS A 107 -18.35 -0.55 -10.17
C LYS A 107 -17.54 -1.22 -9.06
N GLU A 108 -17.85 -2.48 -8.75
CA GLU A 108 -17.17 -3.27 -7.74
C GLU A 108 -15.72 -3.52 -8.10
N GLY A 109 -15.44 -3.83 -9.36
CA GLY A 109 -14.07 -4.05 -9.85
C GLY A 109 -13.24 -2.78 -9.80
N ARG A 110 -13.82 -1.64 -10.21
CA ARG A 110 -13.12 -0.35 -10.11
C ARG A 110 -12.76 -0.01 -8.67
N ALA A 111 -13.69 -0.27 -7.73
CA ALA A 111 -13.42 -0.04 -6.30
C ALA A 111 -12.22 -0.86 -5.80
N LYS A 112 -12.06 -2.08 -6.27
CA LYS A 112 -10.92 -2.93 -5.92
C LYS A 112 -9.61 -2.45 -6.53
N ASN A 113 -9.66 -1.81 -7.68
CA ASN A 113 -8.48 -1.29 -8.35
C ASN A 113 -7.95 0.01 -7.72
N ARG A 114 -8.80 0.78 -7.05
CA ARG A 114 -8.42 2.01 -6.34
C ARG A 114 -7.79 1.65 -5.00
N ARG A 115 -6.49 1.40 -5.00
CA ARG A 115 -5.82 0.84 -3.83
C ARG A 115 -4.36 1.25 -3.70
N VAL A 116 -3.84 1.05 -2.50
CA VAL A 116 -2.39 1.06 -2.22
C VAL A 116 -2.03 -0.29 -1.60
N GLU A 117 -1.02 -0.91 -2.14
CA GLU A 117 -0.48 -2.19 -1.68
C GLU A 117 0.92 -1.99 -1.09
N PHE A 118 1.28 -2.85 -0.14
CA PHE A 118 2.61 -2.88 0.44
C PHE A 118 3.35 -4.10 -0.07
N ARG A 119 4.52 -3.89 -0.66
CA ARG A 119 5.40 -4.97 -1.10
C ARG A 119 6.68 -4.96 -0.27
N ILE A 120 7.00 -6.09 0.34
CA ILE A 120 8.23 -6.22 1.13
C ILE A 120 9.43 -6.28 0.18
N VAL A 121 10.44 -5.46 0.49
CA VAL A 121 11.72 -5.48 -0.24
C VAL A 121 12.56 -6.60 0.35
N PRO A 122 13.04 -7.54 -0.49
CA PRO A 122 13.89 -8.63 -0.02
C PRO A 122 15.25 -8.18 0.50
#